data_32d4721f348e06f64d38262b7055b04d
#
_entry.id   32d4721f348e06f64d38262b7055b04d
#
_cell.length_a   1.000
_cell.length_b   1.000
_cell.length_c   1.000
_cell.angle_alpha   90.00
_cell.angle_beta   90.00
_cell.angle_gamma   90.00
#
_symmetry.space_group_name_H-M   'P 1'
#
loop_
_entity.id
_entity.type
_entity.pdbx_description
1 polymer ?
#
loop_
_entity_poly.entity_id
_entity_poly.type
_entity_poly.pdbx_seq_one_letter_code
_entity_poly.pdbx_strand_id
1 'polypeptide(L)'
;ARMAGLDEVPVLIKEVTDEQAAALALIENLQREDLDPIEVAEGCKKLIERYGLTQEEAAKRLGKSRSAITNAMRLLNLPEYVRDQVRTGDISAGHAKALLSLGSPEQMSAAADQIIAKDMSVRQAEALCRKMSKPPKPAKEEDAFTLKETTGSEVHVDYKGGKGVLHIAFYSDAQLQQFAGLLGQYDPEQAAEAADPSGEDEA
;
A
#
# COMPACT_ATOMS: atom_id res chain seq x y z
N ALA A 1 40.90 10.68 22.84
CA ALA A 1 41.86 10.76 23.95
C ALA A 1 43.05 11.60 23.56
N ARG A 2 43.94 11.21 22.60
CA ARG A 2 45.14 11.93 22.22
C ARG A 2 44.88 13.38 21.81
N MET A 3 43.86 13.65 21.00
CA MET A 3 43.49 15.03 20.59
C MET A 3 42.96 15.88 21.74
N ALA A 4 42.43 15.23 22.81
CA ALA A 4 41.96 15.89 24.02
C ALA A 4 43.03 15.98 25.12
N GLY A 5 44.29 15.56 24.85
CA GLY A 5 45.39 15.60 25.81
C GLY A 5 45.24 14.65 27.00
N LEU A 6 44.46 13.59 26.87
CA LEU A 6 44.30 12.60 27.92
C LEU A 6 45.34 11.50 27.76
N ASP A 7 46.14 11.27 28.81
CA ASP A 7 47.14 10.20 28.88
C ASP A 7 46.51 8.82 29.18
N GLU A 8 45.41 8.81 29.93
CA GLU A 8 44.72 7.59 30.34
C GLU A 8 43.19 7.75 30.10
N VAL A 9 42.53 6.67 29.71
CA VAL A 9 41.09 6.60 29.57
C VAL A 9 40.54 5.33 30.27
N PRO A 10 39.38 5.40 30.95
CA PRO A 10 38.76 4.22 31.51
C PRO A 10 38.28 3.29 30.39
N VAL A 11 38.62 2.03 30.45
CA VAL A 11 38.24 1.01 29.47
C VAL A 11 37.57 -0.17 30.18
N LEU A 12 36.58 -0.78 29.54
CA LEU A 12 35.97 -2.04 29.97
C LEU A 12 36.41 -3.12 28.99
N ILE A 13 37.27 -4.02 29.44
CA ILE A 13 37.73 -5.17 28.65
C ILE A 13 36.68 -6.27 28.78
N LYS A 14 36.18 -6.74 27.63
CA LYS A 14 35.23 -7.87 27.51
C LYS A 14 35.85 -8.93 26.62
N GLU A 15 35.83 -10.16 27.06
CA GLU A 15 36.17 -11.31 26.23
C GLU A 15 34.94 -11.65 25.37
N VAL A 16 35.05 -11.45 24.06
CA VAL A 16 33.99 -11.70 23.09
C VAL A 16 34.62 -12.29 21.83
N THR A 17 33.84 -13.09 21.08
CA THR A 17 34.25 -13.55 19.76
C THR A 17 34.24 -12.39 18.77
N ASP A 18 34.93 -12.51 17.63
CA ASP A 18 34.94 -11.50 16.57
C ASP A 18 33.53 -11.20 16.06
N GLU A 19 32.67 -12.24 15.99
CA GLU A 19 31.27 -12.08 15.60
C GLU A 19 30.47 -11.28 16.64
N GLN A 20 30.66 -11.56 17.92
CA GLN A 20 30.03 -10.79 19.00
C GLN A 20 30.54 -9.33 19.04
N ALA A 21 31.84 -9.13 18.79
CA ALA A 21 32.41 -7.79 18.71
C ALA A 21 31.81 -6.98 17.56
N ALA A 22 31.66 -7.60 16.38
CA ALA A 22 31.02 -6.99 15.22
C ALA A 22 29.53 -6.68 15.46
N ALA A 23 28.79 -7.56 16.14
CA ALA A 23 27.42 -7.32 16.54
C ALA A 23 27.29 -6.14 17.52
N LEU A 24 28.18 -6.06 18.53
CA LEU A 24 28.22 -4.96 19.49
C LEU A 24 28.53 -3.62 18.81
N ALA A 25 29.48 -3.59 17.87
CA ALA A 25 29.81 -2.39 17.10
C ALA A 25 28.62 -1.93 16.22
N LEU A 26 27.89 -2.87 15.61
CA LEU A 26 26.68 -2.54 14.85
C LEU A 26 25.57 -1.98 15.74
N ILE A 27 25.35 -2.57 16.93
CA ILE A 27 24.37 -2.11 17.92
C ILE A 27 24.72 -0.69 18.38
N GLU A 28 25.99 -0.43 18.70
CA GLU A 28 26.46 0.89 19.13
C GLU A 28 26.19 1.92 18.03
N ASN A 29 26.57 1.61 16.79
CA ASN A 29 26.31 2.48 15.65
C ASN A 29 24.82 2.74 15.43
N LEU A 30 23.95 1.74 15.63
CA LEU A 30 22.49 1.91 15.49
C LEU A 30 21.82 2.68 16.64
N GLN A 31 22.54 2.93 17.73
CA GLN A 31 22.07 3.75 18.85
C GLN A 31 22.41 5.24 18.68
N ARG A 32 23.11 5.61 17.60
CA ARG A 32 23.39 7.02 17.28
C ARG A 32 22.09 7.75 16.97
N GLU A 33 22.01 9.03 17.34
CA GLU A 33 20.80 9.86 17.17
C GLU A 33 20.69 10.47 15.77
N ASP A 34 21.74 10.45 14.98
CA ASP A 34 21.89 11.12 13.69
C ASP A 34 21.61 10.22 12.47
N LEU A 35 21.13 8.98 12.69
CA LEU A 35 20.81 8.03 11.62
C LEU A 35 19.49 8.37 10.94
N ASP A 36 19.47 8.27 9.61
CA ASP A 36 18.21 8.33 8.87
C ASP A 36 17.36 7.06 9.09
N PRO A 37 16.03 7.12 8.85
CA PRO A 37 15.12 5.98 9.07
C PRO A 37 15.47 4.76 8.21
N ILE A 38 16.06 4.93 7.03
CA ILE A 38 16.45 3.83 6.14
C ILE A 38 17.73 3.16 6.65
N GLU A 39 18.71 3.93 7.12
CA GLU A 39 19.91 3.39 7.75
C GLU A 39 19.56 2.55 8.98
N VAL A 40 18.64 3.03 9.82
CA VAL A 40 18.13 2.25 10.97
C VAL A 40 17.49 0.94 10.50
N ALA A 41 16.67 0.99 9.44
CA ALA A 41 16.02 -0.19 8.88
C ALA A 41 17.02 -1.21 8.33
N GLU A 42 18.02 -0.75 7.57
CA GLU A 42 19.10 -1.60 7.03
C GLU A 42 19.96 -2.22 8.13
N GLY A 43 20.29 -1.44 9.14
CA GLY A 43 21.03 -1.92 10.31
C GLY A 43 20.25 -2.98 11.10
N CYS A 44 18.96 -2.76 11.32
CA CYS A 44 18.09 -3.76 11.97
C CYS A 44 18.02 -5.05 11.13
N LYS A 45 17.89 -4.94 9.81
CA LYS A 45 17.91 -6.09 8.91
C LYS A 45 19.24 -6.86 9.00
N LYS A 46 20.37 -6.17 8.91
CA LYS A 46 21.71 -6.77 9.06
C LYS A 46 21.86 -7.47 10.41
N LEU A 47 21.37 -6.86 11.50
CA LEU A 47 21.46 -7.44 12.85
C LEU A 47 20.67 -8.75 12.93
N ILE A 48 19.49 -8.82 12.33
CA ILE A 48 18.63 -10.01 12.32
C ILE A 48 19.21 -11.10 11.41
N GLU A 49 19.50 -10.77 10.15
CA GLU A 49 19.93 -11.75 9.14
C GLU A 49 21.33 -12.31 9.39
N ARG A 50 22.29 -11.44 9.74
CA ARG A 50 23.68 -11.84 9.91
C ARG A 50 23.96 -12.56 11.23
N TYR A 51 23.26 -12.16 12.30
CA TYR A 51 23.50 -12.69 13.64
C TYR A 51 22.37 -13.61 14.13
N GLY A 52 21.42 -13.98 13.27
CA GLY A 52 20.34 -14.94 13.55
C GLY A 52 19.41 -14.50 14.68
N LEU A 53 19.29 -13.20 14.94
CA LEU A 53 18.45 -12.66 16.00
C LEU A 53 16.99 -12.63 15.58
N THR A 54 16.10 -12.87 16.53
CA THR A 54 14.68 -12.53 16.34
C THR A 54 14.46 -11.01 16.42
N GLN A 55 13.34 -10.52 15.87
CA GLN A 55 12.98 -9.11 15.99
C GLN A 55 12.85 -8.66 17.45
N GLU A 56 12.46 -9.55 18.34
CA GLU A 56 12.33 -9.28 19.77
C GLU A 56 13.70 -9.12 20.45
N GLU A 57 14.63 -9.99 20.13
CA GLU A 57 16.02 -9.89 20.64
C GLU A 57 16.74 -8.65 20.12
N ALA A 58 16.55 -8.33 18.83
CA ALA A 58 17.07 -7.10 18.25
C ALA A 58 16.48 -5.86 18.94
N ALA A 59 15.17 -5.85 19.18
CA ALA A 59 14.49 -4.77 19.90
C ALA A 59 15.06 -4.58 21.32
N LYS A 60 15.22 -5.68 22.06
CA LYS A 60 15.79 -5.67 23.42
C LYS A 60 17.21 -5.12 23.43
N ARG A 61 18.06 -5.54 22.46
CA ARG A 61 19.46 -5.07 22.37
C ARG A 61 19.57 -3.61 21.97
N LEU A 62 18.64 -3.11 21.14
CA LEU A 62 18.60 -1.72 20.68
C LEU A 62 17.83 -0.79 21.64
N GLY A 63 17.24 -1.32 22.73
CA GLY A 63 16.42 -0.53 23.65
C GLY A 63 15.14 0.01 23.00
N LYS A 64 14.62 -0.67 21.96
CA LYS A 64 13.43 -0.28 21.20
C LYS A 64 12.31 -1.32 21.38
N SER A 65 11.07 -0.96 21.05
CA SER A 65 9.98 -1.93 21.02
C SER A 65 10.07 -2.83 19.79
N ARG A 66 9.56 -4.07 19.87
CA ARG A 66 9.44 -4.97 18.72
C ARG A 66 8.68 -4.32 17.56
N SER A 67 7.61 -3.57 17.86
CA SER A 67 6.83 -2.86 16.85
C SER A 67 7.64 -1.77 16.14
N ALA A 68 8.57 -1.10 16.84
CA ALA A 68 9.47 -0.12 16.23
C ALA A 68 10.41 -0.78 15.22
N ILE A 69 11.01 -1.95 15.57
CA ILE A 69 11.86 -2.73 14.66
C ILE A 69 11.07 -3.20 13.44
N THR A 70 9.87 -3.77 13.64
CA THR A 70 9.00 -4.21 12.54
C THR A 70 8.66 -3.05 11.62
N ASN A 71 8.30 -1.88 12.15
CA ASN A 71 7.98 -0.70 11.36
C ASN A 71 9.21 -0.16 10.60
N ALA A 72 10.39 -0.14 11.23
CA ALA A 72 11.62 0.24 10.54
C ALA A 72 11.90 -0.69 9.36
N MET A 73 11.88 -2.01 9.57
CA MET A 73 12.13 -2.98 8.50
C MET A 73 11.14 -2.88 7.34
N ARG A 74 9.89 -2.51 7.60
CA ARG A 74 8.90 -2.29 6.54
C ARG A 74 9.27 -1.16 5.59
N LEU A 75 10.07 -0.17 6.02
CA LEU A 75 10.53 0.92 5.15
C LEU A 75 11.39 0.41 3.99
N LEU A 76 12.04 -0.74 4.13
CA LEU A 76 12.82 -1.37 3.07
C LEU A 76 11.96 -1.91 1.91
N ASN A 77 10.64 -2.04 2.10
CA ASN A 77 9.69 -2.41 1.05
C ASN A 77 9.27 -1.22 0.17
N LEU A 78 9.70 -0.01 0.50
CA LEU A 78 9.47 1.16 -0.35
C LEU A 78 10.34 1.08 -1.61
N PRO A 79 9.87 1.60 -2.75
CA PRO A 79 10.69 1.80 -3.95
C PRO A 79 11.96 2.59 -3.63
N GLU A 80 13.04 2.32 -4.35
CA GLU A 80 14.34 2.98 -4.11
C GLU A 80 14.24 4.50 -4.18
N TYR A 81 13.54 5.02 -5.18
CA TYR A 81 13.25 6.45 -5.30
C TYR A 81 12.64 7.04 -4.01
N VAL A 82 11.64 6.38 -3.43
CA VAL A 82 10.97 6.84 -2.20
C VAL A 82 11.90 6.73 -0.99
N ARG A 83 12.74 5.69 -0.92
CA ARG A 83 13.75 5.55 0.14
C ARG A 83 14.76 6.69 0.11
N ASP A 84 15.18 7.13 -1.09
CA ASP A 84 16.09 8.25 -1.23
C ASP A 84 15.46 9.56 -0.74
N GLN A 85 14.17 9.79 -1.01
CA GLN A 85 13.44 10.93 -0.46
C GLN A 85 13.32 10.90 1.09
N VAL A 86 13.29 9.69 1.68
CA VAL A 86 13.33 9.52 3.14
C VAL A 86 14.75 9.84 3.68
N ARG A 87 15.80 9.42 2.98
CA ARG A 87 17.21 9.72 3.36
C ARG A 87 17.51 11.21 3.29
N THR A 88 17.00 11.92 2.27
CA THR A 88 17.18 13.38 2.14
C THR A 88 16.32 14.17 3.13
N GLY A 89 15.29 13.55 3.70
CA GLY A 89 14.35 14.19 4.63
C GLY A 89 13.15 14.87 3.98
N ASP A 90 13.03 14.82 2.64
CA ASP A 90 11.87 15.34 1.90
C ASP A 90 10.58 14.57 2.25
N ILE A 91 10.73 13.30 2.61
CA ILE A 91 9.66 12.44 3.13
C ILE A 91 10.01 11.99 4.54
N SER A 92 9.17 12.33 5.52
CA SER A 92 9.33 11.85 6.90
C SER A 92 8.98 10.38 7.06
N ALA A 93 9.45 9.74 8.14
CA ALA A 93 9.09 8.35 8.48
C ALA A 93 7.57 8.14 8.61
N GLY A 94 6.81 9.16 8.99
CA GLY A 94 5.34 9.13 9.04
C GLY A 94 4.72 9.05 7.64
N HIS A 95 5.19 9.86 6.70
CA HIS A 95 4.79 9.81 5.29
C HIS A 95 5.15 8.46 4.67
N ALA A 96 6.37 7.97 4.89
CA ALA A 96 6.84 6.66 4.42
C ALA A 96 5.93 5.51 4.90
N LYS A 97 5.48 5.55 6.16
CA LYS A 97 4.53 4.58 6.72
C LYS A 97 3.17 4.64 6.01
N ALA A 98 2.67 5.84 5.69
CA ALA A 98 1.42 6.01 4.95
C ALA A 98 1.54 5.40 3.54
N LEU A 99 2.65 5.65 2.83
CA LEU A 99 2.93 5.12 1.49
C LEU A 99 2.93 3.59 1.45
N LEU A 100 3.40 2.91 2.51
CA LEU A 100 3.38 1.44 2.62
C LEU A 100 1.98 0.81 2.65
N SER A 101 0.91 1.60 2.74
CA SER A 101 -0.47 1.13 2.62
C SER A 101 -0.91 0.96 1.16
N LEU A 102 -0.14 1.45 0.20
CA LEU A 102 -0.39 1.31 -1.24
C LEU A 102 0.12 -0.04 -1.74
N GLY A 103 -0.58 -0.60 -2.72
CA GLY A 103 -0.31 -1.97 -3.21
C GLY A 103 0.77 -2.05 -4.29
N SER A 104 1.12 -0.94 -4.98
CA SER A 104 2.09 -0.97 -6.07
C SER A 104 3.19 0.07 -5.91
N PRO A 105 4.43 -0.24 -6.36
CA PRO A 105 5.56 0.68 -6.33
C PRO A 105 5.29 1.99 -7.09
N GLU A 106 4.55 1.92 -8.19
CA GLU A 106 4.19 3.08 -9.02
C GLU A 106 3.26 4.03 -8.25
N GLN A 107 2.26 3.46 -7.54
CA GLN A 107 1.37 4.26 -6.69
C GLN A 107 2.13 4.91 -5.53
N MET A 108 3.08 4.20 -4.93
CA MET A 108 3.93 4.75 -3.85
C MET A 108 4.75 5.92 -4.36
N SER A 109 5.38 5.81 -5.53
CA SER A 109 6.18 6.88 -6.13
C SER A 109 5.31 8.08 -6.52
N ALA A 110 4.19 7.87 -7.19
CA ALA A 110 3.26 8.93 -7.58
C ALA A 110 2.66 9.67 -6.35
N ALA A 111 2.40 8.95 -5.26
CA ALA A 111 1.93 9.55 -4.02
C ALA A 111 3.06 10.35 -3.33
N ALA A 112 4.29 9.85 -3.36
CA ALA A 112 5.47 10.54 -2.83
C ALA A 112 5.67 11.90 -3.52
N ASP A 113 5.61 11.93 -4.85
CA ASP A 113 5.71 13.17 -5.63
C ASP A 113 4.64 14.20 -5.23
N GLN A 114 3.40 13.75 -5.01
CA GLN A 114 2.33 14.63 -4.58
C GLN A 114 2.54 15.16 -3.15
N ILE A 115 3.06 14.33 -2.25
CA ILE A 115 3.38 14.72 -0.87
C ILE A 115 4.42 15.81 -0.87
N ILE A 116 5.51 15.65 -1.63
CA ILE A 116 6.60 16.62 -1.75
C ILE A 116 6.11 17.90 -2.41
N ALA A 117 5.46 17.80 -3.58
CA ALA A 117 5.03 18.96 -4.37
C ALA A 117 4.03 19.87 -3.63
N LYS A 118 3.24 19.32 -2.70
CA LYS A 118 2.20 20.04 -1.96
C LYS A 118 2.54 20.25 -0.49
N ASP A 119 3.74 19.89 -0.05
CA ASP A 119 4.19 19.95 1.35
C ASP A 119 3.13 19.40 2.31
N MET A 120 2.65 18.19 2.03
CA MET A 120 1.53 17.59 2.76
C MET A 120 1.95 17.17 4.17
N SER A 121 1.06 17.38 5.13
CA SER A 121 1.20 16.77 6.46
C SER A 121 0.96 15.24 6.39
N VAL A 122 1.45 14.50 7.41
CA VAL A 122 1.26 13.03 7.50
C VAL A 122 -0.22 12.64 7.41
N ARG A 123 -1.12 13.41 8.04
CA ARG A 123 -2.59 13.16 7.97
C ARG A 123 -3.15 13.33 6.57
N GLN A 124 -2.66 14.31 5.82
CA GLN A 124 -3.06 14.52 4.42
C GLN A 124 -2.52 13.40 3.52
N ALA A 125 -1.28 12.96 3.75
CA ALA A 125 -0.69 11.82 3.06
C ALA A 125 -1.46 10.51 3.34
N GLU A 126 -1.86 10.24 4.58
CA GLU A 126 -2.71 9.09 4.93
C GLU A 126 -4.07 9.15 4.21
N ALA A 127 -4.68 10.34 4.13
CA ALA A 127 -5.95 10.53 3.40
C ALA A 127 -5.79 10.33 1.89
N LEU A 128 -4.67 10.79 1.31
CA LEU A 128 -4.31 10.57 -0.09
C LEU A 128 -4.14 9.07 -0.37
N CYS A 129 -3.31 8.38 0.40
CA CYS A 129 -3.06 6.94 0.26
C CYS A 129 -4.35 6.13 0.40
N ARG A 130 -5.25 6.49 1.34
CA ARG A 130 -6.55 5.84 1.50
C ARG A 130 -7.47 6.04 0.28
N LYS A 131 -7.38 7.19 -0.41
CA LYS A 131 -8.12 7.40 -1.67
C LYS A 131 -7.53 6.56 -2.79
N MET A 132 -6.21 6.47 -2.90
CA MET A 132 -5.50 5.73 -3.93
C MET A 132 -5.57 4.20 -3.74
N SER A 133 -5.63 3.71 -2.50
CA SER A 133 -5.75 2.28 -2.19
C SER A 133 -7.15 1.72 -2.39
N LYS A 134 -8.18 2.58 -2.51
CA LYS A 134 -9.51 2.09 -2.90
C LYS A 134 -9.42 1.61 -4.34
N PRO A 135 -9.85 0.35 -4.64
CA PRO A 135 -9.98 -0.06 -6.02
C PRO A 135 -10.84 0.99 -6.74
N PRO A 136 -10.51 1.34 -8.00
CA PRO A 136 -11.39 2.18 -8.79
C PRO A 136 -12.79 1.57 -8.66
N LYS A 137 -13.78 2.40 -8.31
CA LYS A 137 -15.17 1.91 -8.38
C LYS A 137 -15.32 1.30 -9.76
N PRO A 138 -15.81 0.05 -9.88
CA PRO A 138 -16.01 -0.53 -11.20
C PRO A 138 -16.75 0.52 -12.02
N ALA A 139 -16.23 0.77 -13.20
CA ALA A 139 -16.78 1.74 -14.11
C ALA A 139 -18.26 1.38 -14.32
N LYS A 140 -19.15 2.23 -13.81
CA LYS A 140 -20.60 2.05 -13.91
C LYS A 140 -21.13 2.50 -15.30
N GLU A 141 -20.24 2.68 -16.29
CA GLU A 141 -20.60 3.49 -17.45
C GLU A 141 -20.89 2.70 -18.73
N GLU A 142 -20.33 1.49 -18.91
CA GLU A 142 -20.51 0.80 -20.21
C GLU A 142 -21.85 0.06 -20.33
N ASP A 143 -22.27 -0.64 -19.29
CA ASP A 143 -23.57 -1.37 -19.33
C ASP A 143 -24.78 -0.43 -19.17
N ALA A 144 -24.62 0.65 -18.38
CA ALA A 144 -25.66 1.67 -18.24
C ALA A 144 -25.88 2.47 -19.53
N PHE A 145 -24.84 2.66 -20.36
CA PHE A 145 -24.91 3.39 -21.60
C PHE A 145 -25.75 2.67 -22.66
N THR A 146 -25.53 1.36 -22.81
CA THR A 146 -26.30 0.53 -23.77
C THR A 146 -27.79 0.49 -23.43
N LEU A 147 -28.15 0.38 -22.15
CA LEU A 147 -29.54 0.41 -21.71
C LEU A 147 -30.21 1.79 -21.88
N LYS A 148 -29.47 2.90 -21.72
CA LYS A 148 -29.96 4.25 -21.90
C LYS A 148 -30.30 4.54 -23.37
N GLU A 149 -29.47 4.09 -24.31
CA GLU A 149 -29.74 4.22 -25.76
C GLU A 149 -30.98 3.47 -26.19
N THR A 150 -31.23 2.27 -25.59
CA THR A 150 -32.37 1.43 -25.97
C THR A 150 -33.69 1.89 -25.35
N THR A 151 -33.67 2.39 -24.11
CA THR A 151 -34.88 2.72 -23.35
C THR A 151 -35.20 4.22 -23.30
N GLY A 152 -34.24 5.11 -23.61
CA GLY A 152 -34.37 6.54 -23.45
C GLY A 152 -34.52 7.01 -21.99
N SER A 153 -34.35 6.14 -21.03
CA SER A 153 -34.57 6.37 -19.59
C SER A 153 -33.26 6.35 -18.83
N GLU A 154 -33.19 7.06 -17.69
CA GLU A 154 -32.06 6.92 -16.78
C GLU A 154 -32.08 5.56 -16.09
N VAL A 155 -30.99 4.79 -16.28
CA VAL A 155 -30.84 3.45 -15.72
C VAL A 155 -29.69 3.44 -14.72
N HIS A 156 -29.95 2.97 -13.51
CA HIS A 156 -28.98 2.79 -12.46
C HIS A 156 -28.97 1.33 -12.00
N VAL A 157 -27.80 0.70 -12.00
CA VAL A 157 -27.62 -0.71 -11.61
C VAL A 157 -26.84 -0.79 -10.33
N ASP A 158 -27.41 -1.34 -9.29
CA ASP A 158 -26.73 -1.71 -8.04
C ASP A 158 -26.49 -3.22 -8.05
N TYR A 159 -25.22 -3.64 -8.23
CA TYR A 159 -24.85 -5.05 -8.29
C TYR A 159 -23.82 -5.38 -7.20
N LYS A 160 -24.10 -6.41 -6.39
CA LYS A 160 -23.20 -6.86 -5.33
C LYS A 160 -23.37 -8.37 -5.05
N GLY A 161 -22.25 -9.11 -5.19
CA GLY A 161 -22.20 -10.52 -4.77
C GLY A 161 -23.16 -11.45 -5.47
N GLY A 162 -23.35 -11.32 -6.79
CA GLY A 162 -24.24 -12.17 -7.58
C GLY A 162 -25.71 -11.75 -7.55
N LYS A 163 -26.04 -10.65 -6.86
CA LYS A 163 -27.40 -10.07 -6.81
C LYS A 163 -27.37 -8.61 -7.18
N GLY A 164 -28.30 -8.17 -7.99
CA GLY A 164 -28.41 -6.77 -8.42
C GLY A 164 -29.83 -6.26 -8.40
N VAL A 165 -29.95 -4.94 -8.29
CA VAL A 165 -31.21 -4.22 -8.43
C VAL A 165 -31.05 -3.20 -9.54
N LEU A 166 -31.99 -3.21 -10.49
CA LEU A 166 -32.06 -2.29 -11.61
C LEU A 166 -33.09 -1.21 -11.27
N HIS A 167 -32.65 0.05 -11.22
CA HIS A 167 -33.49 1.21 -11.04
C HIS A 167 -33.64 1.91 -12.38
N ILE A 168 -34.88 1.97 -12.89
CA ILE A 168 -35.20 2.65 -14.14
C ILE A 168 -36.19 3.78 -13.83
N ALA A 169 -35.86 5.01 -14.24
CA ALA A 169 -36.77 6.13 -14.12
C ALA A 169 -37.69 6.18 -15.35
N PHE A 170 -39.00 6.10 -15.11
CA PHE A 170 -40.02 6.28 -16.15
C PHE A 170 -40.67 7.66 -15.99
N TYR A 171 -40.82 8.36 -17.09
CA TYR A 171 -41.38 9.71 -17.10
C TYR A 171 -42.82 9.76 -17.70
N SER A 172 -43.34 8.57 -18.12
CA SER A 172 -44.73 8.41 -18.56
C SER A 172 -45.20 6.96 -18.43
N ASP A 173 -46.51 6.76 -18.28
CA ASP A 173 -47.12 5.43 -18.25
C ASP A 173 -46.91 4.64 -19.53
N ALA A 174 -46.81 5.32 -20.67
CA ALA A 174 -46.52 4.69 -21.96
C ALA A 174 -45.11 4.07 -21.99
N GLN A 175 -44.10 4.72 -21.42
CA GLN A 175 -42.73 4.17 -21.31
C GLN A 175 -42.72 2.95 -20.40
N LEU A 176 -43.44 3.00 -19.29
CA LEU A 176 -43.55 1.85 -18.37
C LEU A 176 -44.21 0.64 -19.05
N GLN A 177 -45.29 0.84 -19.79
CA GLN A 177 -45.95 -0.21 -20.53
C GLN A 177 -45.08 -0.82 -21.64
N GLN A 178 -44.35 0.02 -22.38
CA GLN A 178 -43.40 -0.44 -23.38
C GLN A 178 -42.30 -1.29 -22.79
N PHE A 179 -41.73 -0.86 -21.67
CA PHE A 179 -40.72 -1.62 -20.96
C PHE A 179 -41.22 -2.92 -20.38
N ALA A 180 -42.43 -2.93 -19.80
CA ALA A 180 -43.08 -4.16 -19.32
C ALA A 180 -43.32 -5.15 -20.47
N GLY A 181 -43.68 -4.65 -21.66
CA GLY A 181 -43.80 -5.47 -22.87
C GLY A 181 -42.50 -6.12 -23.33
N LEU A 182 -41.39 -5.38 -23.23
CA LEU A 182 -40.04 -5.90 -23.54
C LEU A 182 -39.61 -6.99 -22.54
N LEU A 183 -39.87 -6.80 -21.25
CA LEU A 183 -39.57 -7.80 -20.22
C LEU A 183 -40.42 -9.06 -20.38
N GLY A 184 -41.70 -8.95 -20.80
CA GLY A 184 -42.59 -10.07 -21.06
C GLY A 184 -42.16 -10.92 -22.28
N GLN A 185 -41.33 -10.41 -23.15
CA GLN A 185 -40.75 -11.12 -24.31
C GLN A 185 -39.35 -11.72 -24.01
N TYR A 186 -38.79 -11.47 -22.83
CA TYR A 186 -37.48 -11.96 -22.44
C TYR A 186 -37.57 -13.46 -22.10
N ASP A 187 -36.88 -14.27 -22.88
CA ASP A 187 -36.70 -15.70 -22.63
C ASP A 187 -35.29 -15.93 -22.08
N PRO A 188 -35.16 -16.31 -20.79
CA PRO A 188 -33.86 -16.52 -20.17
C PRO A 188 -33.06 -17.69 -20.76
N GLU A 189 -33.71 -18.70 -21.37
CA GLU A 189 -33.03 -19.82 -21.99
C GLU A 189 -32.37 -19.44 -23.31
N GLN A 190 -33.02 -18.61 -24.14
CA GLN A 190 -32.43 -18.08 -25.39
C GLN A 190 -31.30 -17.07 -25.11
N ALA A 191 -31.41 -16.29 -24.03
CA ALA A 191 -30.40 -15.33 -23.67
C ALA A 191 -29.12 -16.00 -23.14
N ALA A 192 -29.23 -17.16 -22.46
CA ALA A 192 -28.10 -17.93 -22.00
C ALA A 192 -27.32 -18.59 -23.15
N GLU A 193 -28.02 -19.05 -24.20
CA GLU A 193 -27.43 -19.66 -25.39
C GLU A 193 -26.68 -18.64 -26.27
N ALA A 194 -27.16 -17.41 -26.30
CA ALA A 194 -26.51 -16.29 -27.01
C ALA A 194 -25.27 -15.75 -26.30
N ALA A 195 -25.10 -15.99 -24.99
CA ALA A 195 -24.00 -15.51 -24.17
C ALA A 195 -22.79 -16.47 -24.09
N ASP A 196 -22.90 -17.69 -24.64
CA ASP A 196 -21.80 -18.68 -24.68
C ASP A 196 -21.34 -18.93 -26.14
N PRO A 197 -20.39 -18.10 -26.67
CA PRO A 197 -19.86 -18.28 -28.05
C PRO A 197 -18.77 -19.38 -28.14
N SER A 198 -18.57 -20.21 -27.09
CA SER A 198 -17.47 -21.19 -27.02
C SER A 198 -17.86 -22.62 -27.40
N GLY A 199 -18.96 -22.83 -28.12
CA GLY A 199 -19.44 -24.15 -28.51
C GLY A 199 -19.45 -24.43 -29.99
N GLU A 200 -18.32 -24.19 -30.76
CA GLU A 200 -18.07 -24.83 -32.08
C GLU A 200 -16.65 -24.50 -32.54
N ASP A 201 -15.68 -25.39 -32.22
CA ASP A 201 -14.55 -25.74 -33.09
C ASP A 201 -13.75 -26.89 -32.46
N GLU A 202 -14.30 -28.13 -32.54
CA GLU A 202 -13.50 -29.37 -32.59
C GLU A 202 -14.23 -30.37 -33.48
N ALA A 203 -13.83 -30.38 -34.74
CA ALA A 203 -13.97 -31.54 -35.64
C ALA A 203 -12.82 -31.54 -36.65
#